data_47960d3500eb9de3967b2bd4ff5da1c7
#
_entry.id   47960d3500eb9de3967b2bd4ff5da1c7
#
_cell.length_a   1.000
_cell.length_b   1.000
_cell.length_c   1.000
_cell.angle_alpha   90.00
_cell.angle_beta   90.00
_cell.angle_gamma   90.00
#
_symmetry.space_group_name_H-M   'P 1'
#
loop_
_entity.id
_entity.type
_entity.pdbx_description
1 polymer ?
#
loop_
_entity_poly.entity_id
_entity_poly.type
_entity_poly.pdbx_seq_one_letter_code
_entity_poly.pdbx_strand_id
1 'polypeptide(L)'
;ARNFGNAVSGPKAAAISTPGHFACGNLNFLTRRPSLGTYFALTKAQVVICPKDLLLPVLSTDPELFAYTIRLLESCTLSDRVGFALMAFSPVDLRLKAFVVTWAIHYGKLSADGFIKCPIPLTRNNRCLVANASPVSTDNALKRWKEEGAWVRDGDFVTFPADFVDDAYQWMRSAEESSEYAYPNTFRELMEALP
;
A
#
# COMPACT_ATOMS: atom_id res chain seq x y z
N ALA A 1 6.70 5.08 -2.70
CA ALA A 1 6.54 4.94 -1.24
C ALA A 1 6.92 6.23 -0.53
N ARG A 2 6.22 6.52 0.54
CA ARG A 2 6.49 7.67 1.41
C ARG A 2 7.27 7.23 2.64
N ASN A 3 8.30 7.97 2.96
CA ASN A 3 9.25 7.63 3.99
C ASN A 3 9.22 8.67 5.11
N PHE A 4 9.21 8.20 6.35
CA PHE A 4 9.43 8.96 7.56
C PHE A 4 10.63 8.39 8.30
N GLY A 5 11.42 9.26 8.87
CA GLY A 5 12.58 8.88 9.65
C GLY A 5 13.62 9.97 9.65
N ASN A 6 14.53 9.86 10.59
CA ASN A 6 15.68 10.74 10.73
C ASN A 6 16.97 9.93 10.69
N ALA A 7 18.11 10.59 10.83
CA ALA A 7 19.41 9.95 10.82
C ALA A 7 19.57 8.85 11.90
N VAL A 8 18.81 8.92 12.98
CA VAL A 8 18.88 7.96 14.10
C VAL A 8 18.03 6.73 13.82
N SER A 9 16.79 6.90 13.36
CA SER A 9 15.86 5.78 13.14
C SER A 9 15.93 5.16 11.75
N GLY A 10 16.62 5.82 10.82
CA GLY A 10 16.63 5.45 9.40
C GLY A 10 15.28 5.65 8.70
N PRO A 11 15.24 5.46 7.37
CA PRO A 11 14.03 5.61 6.60
C PRO A 11 13.00 4.52 6.91
N LYS A 12 11.72 4.89 6.99
CA LYS A 12 10.58 4.00 7.21
C LYS A 12 9.51 4.29 6.17
N ALA A 13 9.06 3.27 5.44
CA ALA A 13 7.94 3.44 4.53
C ALA A 13 6.63 3.46 5.33
N ALA A 14 5.90 4.56 5.26
CA ALA A 14 4.64 4.71 5.99
C ALA A 14 3.42 4.46 5.10
N ALA A 15 3.52 4.73 3.80
CA ALA A 15 2.44 4.54 2.86
C ALA A 15 3.00 4.22 1.46
N ILE A 16 2.20 3.55 0.66
CA ILE A 16 2.50 3.20 -0.72
C ILE A 16 1.42 3.83 -1.61
N SER A 17 1.84 4.66 -2.56
CA SER A 17 0.96 5.18 -3.59
C SER A 17 1.06 4.29 -4.82
N THR A 18 -0.07 3.81 -5.28
CA THR A 18 -0.21 2.97 -6.47
C THR A 18 -0.56 3.83 -7.70
N PRO A 19 -0.57 3.29 -8.93
CA PRO A 19 -0.98 4.03 -10.10
C PRO A 19 -2.36 4.68 -9.94
N GLY A 20 -2.53 5.88 -10.49
CA GLY A 20 -3.78 6.63 -10.39
C GLY A 20 -3.97 7.43 -9.09
N HIS A 21 -3.04 7.32 -8.14
CA HIS A 21 -3.14 8.01 -6.84
C HIS A 21 -2.14 9.17 -6.72
N PHE A 22 -2.52 10.15 -5.92
CA PHE A 22 -1.61 11.23 -5.55
C PHE A 22 -0.47 10.71 -4.65
N ALA A 23 0.76 11.04 -5.00
CA ALA A 23 1.91 10.74 -4.16
C ALA A 23 2.12 11.75 -3.03
N CYS A 24 1.21 12.72 -2.83
CA CYS A 24 1.36 13.75 -1.80
C CYS A 24 0.66 13.44 -0.48
N GLY A 25 -0.15 12.41 -0.38
CA GLY A 25 -0.74 11.80 0.83
C GLY A 25 -1.20 12.67 1.99
N ASN A 26 -1.25 13.99 1.84
CA ASN A 26 -1.71 14.90 2.89
C ASN A 26 -2.12 16.27 2.31
N LEU A 27 -2.79 17.05 3.14
CA LEU A 27 -3.29 18.38 2.81
C LEU A 27 -2.19 19.46 2.64
N ASN A 28 -0.90 19.09 2.60
CA ASN A 28 0.18 20.07 2.49
C ASN A 28 0.11 20.91 1.23
N PHE A 29 -0.51 20.38 0.18
CA PHE A 29 -0.70 21.16 -1.04
C PHE A 29 -1.76 22.28 -0.87
N LEU A 30 -2.74 22.14 0.04
CA LEU A 30 -3.69 23.20 0.41
C LEU A 30 -3.11 24.16 1.44
N THR A 31 -2.18 23.68 2.25
CA THR A 31 -1.44 24.48 3.22
C THR A 31 -0.05 24.82 2.69
N ARG A 32 0.58 25.87 3.16
CA ARG A 32 1.96 26.20 2.74
C ARG A 32 3.03 25.45 3.54
N ARG A 33 2.67 24.34 4.18
CA ARG A 33 3.60 23.54 4.97
C ARG A 33 4.43 22.63 4.07
N PRO A 34 5.71 22.42 4.35
CA PRO A 34 6.53 21.45 3.63
C PRO A 34 6.01 20.03 3.86
N SER A 35 6.31 19.13 2.92
CA SER A 35 6.03 17.69 3.10
C SER A 35 6.78 17.15 4.32
N LEU A 36 6.10 16.36 5.14
CA LEU A 36 6.70 15.70 6.31
C LEU A 36 7.53 14.45 5.95
N GLY A 37 7.54 14.04 4.70
CA GLY A 37 8.24 12.84 4.28
C GLY A 37 8.90 12.97 2.91
N THR A 38 9.70 11.98 2.57
CA THR A 38 10.36 11.85 1.27
C THR A 38 9.65 10.78 0.47
N TYR A 39 9.44 11.03 -0.83
CA TYR A 39 8.86 10.06 -1.76
C TYR A 39 9.98 9.39 -2.54
N PHE A 40 9.87 8.10 -2.76
CA PHE A 40 10.77 7.34 -3.60
C PHE A 40 10.01 6.25 -4.36
N ALA A 41 10.51 5.89 -5.53
CA ALA A 41 9.93 4.84 -6.36
C ALA A 41 10.40 3.46 -5.86
N LEU A 42 9.47 2.54 -5.61
CA LEU A 42 9.77 1.13 -5.32
C LEU A 42 10.11 0.36 -6.60
N THR A 43 9.55 0.78 -7.72
CA THR A 43 9.76 0.24 -9.06
C THR A 43 9.95 1.38 -10.03
N LYS A 44 10.34 1.09 -11.29
CA LYS A 44 10.32 2.10 -12.35
C LYS A 44 8.93 2.70 -12.44
N ALA A 45 8.83 4.03 -12.33
CA ALA A 45 7.57 4.75 -12.32
C ALA A 45 7.62 5.96 -13.23
N GLN A 46 6.47 6.30 -13.81
CA GLN A 46 6.22 7.57 -14.49
C GLN A 46 5.30 8.39 -13.62
N VAL A 47 5.65 9.64 -13.36
CA VAL A 47 4.84 10.54 -12.53
C VAL A 47 4.51 11.81 -13.30
N VAL A 48 3.29 12.31 -13.07
CA VAL A 48 2.88 13.63 -13.53
C VAL A 48 3.02 14.59 -12.35
N ILE A 49 3.79 15.66 -12.56
CA ILE A 49 3.95 16.71 -11.55
C ILE A 49 2.92 17.81 -11.87
N CYS A 50 2.03 18.08 -10.94
CA CYS A 50 1.07 19.16 -11.03
C CYS A 50 1.48 20.30 -10.09
N PRO A 51 1.95 21.43 -10.62
CA PRO A 51 2.26 22.61 -9.81
C PRO A 51 1.00 23.13 -9.11
N LYS A 52 1.14 23.47 -7.83
CA LYS A 52 0.06 23.97 -7.00
C LYS A 52 -0.65 25.17 -7.62
N ASP A 53 0.12 26.10 -8.16
CA ASP A 53 -0.38 27.34 -8.72
C ASP A 53 -1.22 27.13 -9.99
N LEU A 54 -1.06 25.98 -10.64
CA LEU A 54 -1.91 25.54 -11.76
C LEU A 54 -3.15 24.79 -11.28
N LEU A 55 -3.03 24.01 -10.20
CA LEU A 55 -4.12 23.18 -9.69
C LEU A 55 -5.18 24.00 -8.96
N LEU A 56 -4.77 24.91 -8.07
CA LEU A 56 -5.71 25.64 -7.21
C LEU A 56 -6.74 26.49 -7.97
N PRO A 57 -6.39 27.23 -9.05
CA PRO A 57 -7.38 27.93 -9.84
C PRO A 57 -8.42 27.01 -10.47
N VAL A 58 -8.00 25.84 -10.97
CA VAL A 58 -8.92 24.84 -11.56
C VAL A 58 -9.87 24.31 -10.49
N LEU A 59 -9.35 23.93 -9.31
CA LEU A 59 -10.19 23.46 -8.22
C LEU A 59 -11.18 24.51 -7.72
N SER A 60 -10.85 25.80 -7.84
CA SER A 60 -11.76 26.89 -7.42
C SER A 60 -12.92 27.12 -8.39
N THR A 61 -12.80 26.64 -9.63
CA THR A 61 -13.81 26.84 -10.69
C THR A 61 -14.60 25.57 -11.01
N ASP A 62 -14.15 24.41 -10.52
CA ASP A 62 -14.79 23.12 -10.75
C ASP A 62 -15.12 22.43 -9.41
N PRO A 63 -16.38 22.56 -8.92
CA PRO A 63 -16.80 21.96 -7.64
C PRO A 63 -16.74 20.43 -7.62
N GLU A 64 -16.95 19.76 -8.76
CA GLU A 64 -16.89 18.29 -8.83
C GLU A 64 -15.45 17.79 -8.70
N LEU A 65 -14.53 18.43 -9.42
CA LEU A 65 -13.11 18.14 -9.31
C LEU A 65 -12.58 18.47 -7.91
N PHE A 66 -13.06 19.57 -7.30
CA PHE A 66 -12.73 19.89 -5.91
C PHE A 66 -13.20 18.79 -4.94
N ALA A 67 -14.47 18.38 -5.02
CA ALA A 67 -15.02 17.32 -4.18
C ALA A 67 -14.29 15.98 -4.38
N TYR A 68 -13.98 15.62 -5.63
CA TYR A 68 -13.17 14.43 -5.93
C TYR A 68 -11.78 14.51 -5.30
N THR A 69 -11.12 15.66 -5.41
CA THR A 69 -9.79 15.87 -4.81
C THR A 69 -9.82 15.74 -3.29
N ILE A 70 -10.85 16.28 -2.62
CA ILE A 70 -11.01 16.13 -1.16
C ILE A 70 -11.18 14.66 -0.79
N ARG A 71 -12.02 13.90 -1.48
CA ARG A 71 -12.17 12.45 -1.24
C ARG A 71 -10.86 11.68 -1.41
N LEU A 72 -10.08 11.99 -2.46
CA LEU A 72 -8.76 11.38 -2.63
C LEU A 72 -7.80 11.69 -1.47
N LEU A 73 -7.80 12.91 -0.97
CA LEU A 73 -6.95 13.31 0.15
C LEU A 73 -7.38 12.66 1.46
N GLU A 74 -8.68 12.52 1.67
CA GLU A 74 -9.23 11.78 2.81
C GLU A 74 -8.80 10.31 2.75
N SER A 75 -8.95 9.65 1.62
CA SER A 75 -8.49 8.29 1.39
C SER A 75 -6.99 8.13 1.63
N CYS A 76 -6.16 9.05 1.13
CA CYS A 76 -4.72 9.05 1.40
C CYS A 76 -4.40 9.21 2.90
N THR A 77 -5.16 10.06 3.59
CA THR A 77 -4.98 10.29 5.04
C THR A 77 -5.36 9.05 5.84
N LEU A 78 -6.45 8.40 5.47
CA LEU A 78 -6.90 7.15 6.07
C LEU A 78 -5.85 6.05 5.85
N SER A 79 -5.36 5.87 4.63
CA SER A 79 -4.29 4.93 4.30
C SER A 79 -3.00 5.17 5.11
N ASP A 80 -2.61 6.44 5.31
CA ASP A 80 -1.48 6.79 6.18
C ASP A 80 -1.73 6.31 7.62
N ARG A 81 -2.93 6.55 8.17
CA ARG A 81 -3.30 6.11 9.53
C ARG A 81 -3.29 4.60 9.69
N VAL A 82 -3.88 3.88 8.74
CA VAL A 82 -3.86 2.42 8.71
C VAL A 82 -2.42 1.90 8.64
N GLY A 83 -1.57 2.49 7.79
CA GLY A 83 -0.15 2.14 7.69
C GLY A 83 0.61 2.38 9.01
N PHE A 84 0.36 3.48 9.70
CA PHE A 84 0.97 3.75 11.02
C PHE A 84 0.49 2.76 12.08
N ALA A 85 -0.81 2.47 12.13
CA ALA A 85 -1.37 1.50 13.06
C ALA A 85 -0.80 0.10 12.81
N LEU A 86 -0.71 -0.31 11.55
CA LEU A 86 -0.09 -1.57 11.14
C LEU A 86 1.37 -1.67 11.63
N MET A 87 2.16 -0.61 11.44
CA MET A 87 3.55 -0.59 11.89
C MET A 87 3.69 -0.59 13.41
N ALA A 88 2.76 0.03 14.13
CA ALA A 88 2.82 0.16 15.59
C ALA A 88 2.36 -1.11 16.32
N PHE A 89 1.31 -1.76 15.81
CA PHE A 89 0.58 -2.77 16.57
C PHE A 89 0.63 -4.17 15.97
N SER A 90 1.16 -4.34 14.75
CA SER A 90 1.11 -5.63 14.06
C SER A 90 2.46 -6.34 14.01
N PRO A 91 2.50 -7.68 14.01
CA PRO A 91 3.74 -8.44 13.81
C PRO A 91 4.28 -8.24 12.37
N VAL A 92 5.56 -8.55 12.19
CA VAL A 92 6.27 -8.38 10.90
C VAL A 92 5.58 -9.15 9.77
N ASP A 93 5.07 -10.32 10.07
CA ASP A 93 4.33 -11.16 9.13
C ASP A 93 3.12 -10.43 8.53
N LEU A 94 2.26 -9.90 9.40
CA LEU A 94 1.07 -9.18 8.99
C LEU A 94 1.40 -7.91 8.19
N ARG A 95 2.47 -7.20 8.56
CA ARG A 95 2.94 -6.02 7.82
C ARG A 95 3.38 -6.36 6.39
N LEU A 96 4.08 -7.49 6.23
CA LEU A 96 4.48 -7.98 4.90
C LEU A 96 3.27 -8.43 4.08
N LYS A 97 2.33 -9.15 4.69
CA LYS A 97 1.08 -9.56 4.03
C LYS A 97 0.22 -8.37 3.61
N ALA A 98 0.11 -7.33 4.45
CA ALA A 98 -0.61 -6.09 4.09
C ALA A 98 0.02 -5.40 2.87
N PHE A 99 1.36 -5.40 2.77
CA PHE A 99 2.03 -4.94 1.55
C PHE A 99 1.66 -5.81 0.35
N VAL A 100 1.64 -7.14 0.52
CA VAL A 100 1.23 -8.08 -0.55
C VAL A 100 -0.20 -7.80 -1.00
N VAL A 101 -1.15 -7.62 -0.07
CA VAL A 101 -2.54 -7.24 -0.36
C VAL A 101 -2.60 -5.98 -1.21
N THR A 102 -1.98 -4.89 -0.73
CA THR A 102 -1.98 -3.60 -1.44
C THR A 102 -1.42 -3.72 -2.85
N TRP A 103 -0.36 -4.51 -3.02
CA TRP A 103 0.27 -4.69 -4.33
C TRP A 103 -0.55 -5.60 -5.25
N ALA A 104 -1.14 -6.65 -4.71
CA ALA A 104 -1.92 -7.61 -5.47
C ALA A 104 -3.24 -7.04 -6.00
N ILE A 105 -3.89 -6.12 -5.28
CA ILE A 105 -5.07 -5.39 -5.77
C ILE A 105 -4.81 -4.71 -7.11
N HIS A 106 -3.60 -4.19 -7.33
CA HIS A 106 -3.27 -3.44 -8.54
C HIS A 106 -2.59 -4.27 -9.63
N TYR A 107 -1.89 -5.32 -9.27
CA TYR A 107 -1.02 -6.06 -10.20
C TYR A 107 -1.23 -7.57 -10.16
N GLY A 108 -2.02 -8.07 -9.22
CA GLY A 108 -2.31 -9.48 -9.06
C GLY A 108 -3.27 -9.99 -10.13
N LYS A 109 -3.09 -11.23 -10.53
CA LYS A 109 -4.02 -11.96 -11.38
C LYS A 109 -4.45 -13.21 -10.67
N LEU A 110 -5.74 -13.29 -10.37
CA LEU A 110 -6.35 -14.48 -9.79
C LEU A 110 -6.52 -15.55 -10.87
N SER A 111 -6.09 -16.76 -10.58
CA SER A 111 -6.30 -17.94 -11.43
C SER A 111 -7.55 -18.71 -10.99
N ALA A 112 -8.07 -19.58 -11.87
CA ALA A 112 -9.28 -20.35 -11.59
C ALA A 112 -9.15 -21.31 -10.39
N ASP A 113 -7.93 -21.74 -10.07
CA ASP A 113 -7.59 -22.59 -8.92
C ASP A 113 -7.38 -21.82 -7.61
N GLY A 114 -7.64 -20.51 -7.61
CA GLY A 114 -7.61 -19.67 -6.40
C GLY A 114 -6.22 -19.15 -6.01
N PHE A 115 -5.23 -19.27 -6.90
CA PHE A 115 -3.91 -18.67 -6.69
C PHE A 115 -3.82 -17.28 -7.32
N ILE A 116 -3.04 -16.42 -6.69
CA ILE A 116 -2.73 -15.08 -7.20
C ILE A 116 -1.29 -15.07 -7.69
N LYS A 117 -1.08 -14.70 -8.95
CA LYS A 117 0.24 -14.41 -9.53
C LYS A 117 0.44 -12.91 -9.60
N CYS A 118 1.52 -12.42 -8.98
CA CYS A 118 1.76 -10.99 -8.85
C CYS A 118 3.24 -10.63 -8.96
N PRO A 119 3.62 -9.55 -9.70
CA PRO A 119 5.00 -9.05 -9.77
C PRO A 119 5.32 -8.21 -8.53
N ILE A 120 5.69 -8.82 -7.41
CA ILE A 120 5.91 -8.12 -6.15
C ILE A 120 7.38 -7.70 -5.99
N PRO A 121 7.69 -6.39 -5.84
CA PRO A 121 9.05 -5.89 -5.72
C PRO A 121 9.61 -6.07 -4.30
N LEU A 122 9.54 -7.29 -3.74
CA LEU A 122 10.06 -7.62 -2.43
C LEU A 122 11.58 -7.92 -2.46
N THR A 123 12.37 -6.94 -2.87
CA THR A 123 13.81 -6.99 -2.61
C THR A 123 14.08 -6.98 -1.10
N ARG A 124 15.27 -7.40 -0.68
CA ARG A 124 15.64 -7.38 0.76
C ARG A 124 15.46 -6.00 1.39
N ASN A 125 15.85 -4.95 0.68
CA ASN A 125 15.71 -3.58 1.17
C ASN A 125 14.24 -3.14 1.23
N ASN A 126 13.47 -3.39 0.18
CA ASN A 126 12.07 -2.98 0.14
C ASN A 126 11.24 -3.63 1.26
N ARG A 127 11.42 -4.94 1.51
CA ARG A 127 10.68 -5.62 2.57
C ARG A 127 11.04 -5.13 3.97
N CYS A 128 12.31 -4.78 4.21
CA CYS A 128 12.71 -4.17 5.49
C CYS A 128 12.08 -2.79 5.68
N LEU A 129 12.00 -2.00 4.61
CA LEU A 129 11.38 -0.68 4.63
C LEU A 129 9.87 -0.76 4.86
N VAL A 130 9.16 -1.60 4.09
CA VAL A 130 7.68 -1.69 4.16
C VAL A 130 7.20 -2.40 5.44
N ALA A 131 7.95 -3.37 5.94
CA ALA A 131 7.62 -4.04 7.20
C ALA A 131 8.14 -3.31 8.43
N ASN A 132 8.95 -2.27 8.27
CA ASN A 132 9.66 -1.60 9.37
C ASN A 132 10.35 -2.62 10.29
N ALA A 133 11.14 -3.52 9.73
CA ALA A 133 11.71 -4.66 10.44
C ALA A 133 13.16 -4.93 10.01
N SER A 134 13.87 -5.71 10.84
CA SER A 134 15.23 -6.15 10.54
C SER A 134 15.25 -7.12 9.34
N PRO A 135 16.38 -7.20 8.62
CA PRO A 135 16.55 -8.21 7.58
C PRO A 135 16.29 -9.63 8.07
N VAL A 136 16.76 -9.97 9.28
CA VAL A 136 16.57 -11.29 9.89
C VAL A 136 15.08 -11.59 10.08
N SER A 137 14.32 -10.65 10.63
CA SER A 137 12.89 -10.84 10.87
C SER A 137 12.11 -11.03 9.57
N THR A 138 12.44 -10.25 8.53
CA THR A 138 11.78 -10.39 7.23
C THR A 138 12.22 -11.65 6.47
N ASP A 139 13.49 -12.08 6.60
CA ASP A 139 13.99 -13.32 6.02
C ASP A 139 13.30 -14.55 6.67
N ASN A 140 13.11 -14.53 7.99
CA ASN A 140 12.42 -15.61 8.72
C ASN A 140 10.94 -15.71 8.30
N ALA A 141 10.23 -14.59 8.12
CA ALA A 141 8.86 -14.61 7.64
C ALA A 141 8.76 -15.24 6.24
N LEU A 142 9.57 -14.80 5.29
CA LEU A 142 9.56 -15.36 3.93
C LEU A 142 10.01 -16.82 3.88
N LYS A 143 10.94 -17.22 4.75
CA LYS A 143 11.35 -18.63 4.85
C LYS A 143 10.18 -19.49 5.28
N ARG A 144 9.47 -19.10 6.35
CA ARG A 144 8.28 -19.79 6.83
C ARG A 144 7.21 -19.92 5.74
N TRP A 145 6.86 -18.83 5.03
CA TRP A 145 5.88 -18.85 3.95
C TRP A 145 6.23 -19.82 2.82
N LYS A 146 7.54 -19.96 2.51
CA LYS A 146 8.02 -20.94 1.53
C LYS A 146 7.92 -22.37 2.04
N GLU A 147 8.27 -22.61 3.30
CA GLU A 147 8.18 -23.92 3.96
C GLU A 147 6.73 -24.39 4.06
N GLU A 148 5.80 -23.47 4.26
CA GLU A 148 4.35 -23.72 4.27
C GLU A 148 3.76 -23.90 2.85
N GLY A 149 4.56 -23.72 1.79
CA GLY A 149 4.08 -23.78 0.40
C GLY A 149 3.19 -22.60 -0.01
N ALA A 150 3.03 -21.60 0.87
CA ALA A 150 2.17 -20.44 0.63
C ALA A 150 2.85 -19.34 -0.20
N TRP A 151 4.12 -19.49 -0.56
CA TRP A 151 4.88 -18.47 -1.29
C TRP A 151 5.85 -19.07 -2.28
N VAL A 152 5.50 -19.06 -3.54
CA VAL A 152 6.34 -19.58 -4.64
C VAL A 152 6.83 -18.42 -5.50
N ARG A 153 8.13 -18.31 -5.67
CA ARG A 153 8.75 -17.28 -6.52
C ARG A 153 9.22 -17.88 -7.83
N ASP A 154 8.82 -17.27 -8.93
CA ASP A 154 9.23 -17.58 -10.30
C ASP A 154 9.68 -16.29 -11.00
N GLY A 155 10.98 -16.09 -11.09
CA GLY A 155 11.58 -14.84 -11.61
C GLY A 155 11.13 -13.61 -10.83
N ASP A 156 10.48 -12.67 -11.53
CA ASP A 156 9.95 -11.44 -10.97
C ASP A 156 8.55 -11.62 -10.35
N PHE A 157 7.93 -12.77 -10.55
CA PHE A 157 6.59 -13.05 -10.05
C PHE A 157 6.62 -13.88 -8.77
N VAL A 158 5.58 -13.71 -8.01
CA VAL A 158 5.27 -14.54 -6.85
C VAL A 158 3.87 -15.11 -7.03
N THR A 159 3.69 -16.37 -6.65
CA THR A 159 2.39 -17.04 -6.63
C THR A 159 2.07 -17.45 -5.20
N PHE A 160 0.86 -17.17 -4.75
CA PHE A 160 0.37 -17.51 -3.42
C PHE A 160 -1.15 -17.78 -3.45
N PRO A 161 -1.69 -18.61 -2.55
CA PRO A 161 -3.14 -18.79 -2.42
C PRO A 161 -3.82 -17.48 -2.01
N ALA A 162 -5.02 -17.21 -2.51
CA ALA A 162 -5.72 -15.96 -2.18
C ALA A 162 -6.03 -15.81 -0.68
N ASP A 163 -6.34 -16.90 0.00
CA ASP A 163 -6.60 -16.95 1.45
C ASP A 163 -5.36 -16.73 2.33
N PHE A 164 -4.17 -16.89 1.75
CA PHE A 164 -2.89 -16.65 2.45
C PHE A 164 -2.79 -15.26 3.09
N VAL A 165 -3.45 -14.27 2.51
CA VAL A 165 -3.41 -12.86 2.95
C VAL A 165 -4.72 -12.40 3.60
N ASP A 166 -5.67 -13.29 3.83
CA ASP A 166 -7.00 -12.94 4.39
C ASP A 166 -6.90 -12.27 5.76
N ASP A 167 -5.98 -12.71 6.63
CA ASP A 167 -5.75 -12.10 7.93
C ASP A 167 -5.33 -10.62 7.82
N ALA A 168 -4.47 -10.31 6.88
CA ALA A 168 -4.03 -8.94 6.61
C ALA A 168 -5.14 -8.12 5.96
N TYR A 169 -5.87 -8.69 5.02
CA TYR A 169 -7.00 -8.05 4.39
C TYR A 169 -8.10 -7.71 5.40
N GLN A 170 -8.48 -8.65 6.26
CA GLN A 170 -9.46 -8.44 7.32
C GLN A 170 -9.00 -7.37 8.33
N TRP A 171 -7.73 -7.40 8.69
CA TRP A 171 -7.18 -6.37 9.57
C TRP A 171 -7.25 -4.98 8.94
N MET A 172 -6.87 -4.84 7.67
CA MET A 172 -6.93 -3.57 6.94
C MET A 172 -8.37 -3.08 6.83
N ARG A 173 -9.30 -3.98 6.47
CA ARG A 173 -10.72 -3.70 6.36
C ARG A 173 -11.32 -3.21 7.69
N SER A 174 -11.01 -3.88 8.81
CA SER A 174 -11.50 -3.48 10.14
C SER A 174 -10.96 -2.13 10.60
N ALA A 175 -9.77 -1.74 10.15
CA ALA A 175 -9.16 -0.44 10.46
C ALA A 175 -9.74 0.71 9.60
N GLU A 176 -10.30 0.41 8.44
CA GLU A 176 -10.92 1.39 7.55
C GLU A 176 -12.37 1.73 7.91
N GLU A 177 -13.02 1.00 8.82
CA GLU A 177 -14.41 1.14 9.28
C GLU A 177 -15.24 2.27 8.60
N SER A 178 -15.40 2.23 7.32
CA SER A 178 -16.35 3.10 6.63
C SER A 178 -17.59 2.28 6.34
N SER A 179 -18.65 2.56 7.06
CA SER A 179 -19.94 1.88 7.02
C SER A 179 -20.67 1.97 5.68
N GLU A 180 -20.16 2.71 4.71
CA GLU A 180 -20.83 2.96 3.44
C GLU A 180 -20.46 1.98 2.32
N TYR A 181 -19.38 1.21 2.45
CA TYR A 181 -18.97 0.26 1.43
C TYR A 181 -18.99 -1.16 1.96
N ALA A 182 -19.85 -1.98 1.36
CA ALA A 182 -19.86 -3.42 1.57
C ALA A 182 -18.61 -4.04 0.91
N TYR A 183 -17.50 -4.05 1.62
CA TYR A 183 -16.31 -4.77 1.15
C TYR A 183 -16.57 -6.28 1.17
N PRO A 184 -16.05 -7.03 0.19
CA PRO A 184 -16.05 -8.48 0.20
C PRO A 184 -15.47 -9.06 1.49
N ASN A 185 -15.95 -10.23 1.89
CA ASN A 185 -15.53 -10.84 3.16
C ASN A 185 -14.13 -11.46 3.10
N THR A 186 -13.70 -11.89 1.93
CA THR A 186 -12.39 -12.50 1.72
C THR A 186 -11.60 -11.74 0.66
N PHE A 187 -10.29 -11.88 0.70
CA PHE A 187 -9.43 -11.28 -0.32
C PHE A 187 -9.67 -11.89 -1.70
N ARG A 188 -10.03 -13.17 -1.75
CA ARG A 188 -10.41 -13.84 -2.99
C ARG A 188 -11.62 -13.18 -3.63
N GLU A 189 -12.71 -12.97 -2.87
CA GLU A 189 -13.91 -12.29 -3.36
C GLU A 189 -13.61 -10.88 -3.87
N LEU A 190 -12.73 -10.14 -3.18
CA LEU A 190 -12.26 -8.85 -3.66
C LEU A 190 -11.58 -8.97 -5.02
N MET A 191 -10.65 -9.91 -5.19
CA MET A 191 -9.92 -10.10 -6.43
C MET A 191 -10.80 -10.58 -7.59
N GLU A 192 -11.88 -11.33 -7.31
CA GLU A 192 -12.88 -11.74 -8.29
C GLU A 192 -13.79 -10.56 -8.75
N ALA A 193 -13.97 -9.56 -7.89
CA ALA A 193 -14.78 -8.37 -8.19
C ALA A 193 -14.01 -7.26 -8.93
N LEU A 194 -12.67 -7.33 -8.97
CA LEU A 194 -11.86 -6.36 -9.70
C LEU A 194 -11.95 -6.58 -11.21
N PRO A 195 -11.98 -5.49 -12.01
CA PRO A 195 -12.08 -5.55 -13.47
C PRO A 195 -10.83 -6.14 -14.14
#